data_4df7cfaea2ed226cc360db9ff1242d48
#
_entry.id   4df7cfaea2ed226cc360db9ff1242d48
#
_cell.length_a   1.000
_cell.length_b   1.000
_cell.length_c   1.000
_cell.angle_alpha   90.00
_cell.angle_beta   90.00
_cell.angle_gamma   90.00
#
_symmetry.space_group_name_H-M   'P 1'
#
loop_
_entity.id
_entity.type
_entity.pdbx_description
1 polymer ?
#
loop_
_entity_poly.entity_id
_entity_poly.type
_entity_poly.pdbx_seq_one_letter_code
_entity_poly.pdbx_strand_id
1 'polypeptide(L)'
;MTTKQKTAYVCNDCGADYRKWQGQCSECQAWNTVSEIRLGASGRQVNRARSGFAAAADNTVKLLSDIDLDEIPRISAGASELDLVLGGGLVPGSCILLGGEPGAGKSTLLLQMLCQLATHHPALYVTGEESPQQVAMRAARLELPTDHLQIMAETSVEAPVSYTHIRAHETRI
;
A
#
# COMPACT_ATOMS: atom_id res chain seq x y z
N MET A 1 -6.41 24.17 -24.80
CA MET A 1 -6.13 25.21 -23.77
C MET A 1 -5.46 24.51 -22.59
N THR A 2 -4.15 24.68 -22.48
CA THR A 2 -3.32 24.01 -21.46
C THR A 2 -3.51 24.73 -20.12
N THR A 3 -4.14 24.10 -19.17
CA THR A 3 -4.30 24.63 -17.80
C THR A 3 -2.93 24.63 -17.12
N LYS A 4 -2.38 25.79 -16.90
CA LYS A 4 -1.10 26.01 -16.21
C LYS A 4 -1.26 25.58 -14.75
N GLN A 5 -0.62 24.49 -14.36
CA GLN A 5 -0.57 24.05 -12.95
C GLN A 5 0.12 25.13 -12.11
N LYS A 6 -0.53 25.57 -11.05
CA LYS A 6 0.06 26.50 -10.07
C LYS A 6 0.90 25.70 -9.09
N THR A 7 2.18 25.94 -9.09
CA THR A 7 3.13 25.43 -8.09
C THR A 7 3.41 26.49 -7.04
N ALA A 8 3.48 26.10 -5.78
CA ALA A 8 3.96 26.91 -4.68
C ALA A 8 5.17 26.24 -4.03
N TYR A 9 6.04 27.03 -3.44
CA TYR A 9 7.22 26.55 -2.74
C TYR A 9 7.08 26.88 -1.27
N VAL A 10 7.11 25.87 -0.39
CA VAL A 10 6.85 26.02 1.04
C VAL A 10 8.06 25.57 1.85
N CYS A 11 8.43 26.36 2.85
CA CYS A 11 9.45 26.00 3.81
C CYS A 11 8.94 24.95 4.77
N ASN A 12 9.65 23.81 4.89
CA ASN A 12 9.25 22.71 5.77
C ASN A 12 9.43 23.02 7.27
N ASP A 13 10.26 24.02 7.61
CA ASP A 13 10.56 24.35 9.01
C ASP A 13 9.60 25.39 9.59
N CYS A 14 9.25 26.43 8.80
CA CYS A 14 8.43 27.54 9.31
C CYS A 14 7.09 27.71 8.57
N GLY A 15 6.84 26.95 7.48
CA GLY A 15 5.60 27.03 6.72
C GLY A 15 5.49 28.26 5.78
N ALA A 16 6.51 29.09 5.66
CA ALA A 16 6.49 30.25 4.75
C ALA A 16 6.34 29.83 3.30
N ASP A 17 5.49 30.50 2.51
CA ASP A 17 5.24 30.19 1.11
C ASP A 17 5.89 31.18 0.14
N TYR A 18 6.39 30.66 -0.98
CA TYR A 18 7.09 31.42 -2.00
C TYR A 18 6.59 31.08 -3.41
N ARG A 19 6.66 32.05 -4.31
CA ARG A 19 6.30 31.85 -5.72
C ARG A 19 7.39 31.20 -6.57
N LYS A 20 8.62 31.18 -6.05
CA LYS A 20 9.80 30.59 -6.71
C LYS A 20 10.63 29.84 -5.67
N TRP A 21 11.32 28.82 -6.12
CA TRP A 21 12.28 28.12 -5.29
C TRP A 21 13.45 29.05 -4.90
N GLN A 22 13.86 28.95 -3.66
CA GLN A 22 15.04 29.63 -3.13
C GLN A 22 15.78 28.69 -2.17
N GLY A 23 17.11 28.74 -2.20
CA GLY A 23 17.95 27.84 -1.40
C GLY A 23 17.92 28.12 0.10
N GLN A 24 17.54 29.34 0.51
CA GLN A 24 17.41 29.76 1.89
C GLN A 24 16.03 30.37 2.13
N CYS A 25 15.40 29.98 3.21
CA CYS A 25 14.12 30.57 3.63
C CYS A 25 14.36 32.00 4.17
N SER A 26 13.61 32.99 3.66
CA SER A 26 13.76 34.40 4.08
C SER A 26 13.24 34.64 5.49
N GLU A 27 12.29 33.83 5.97
CA GLU A 27 11.68 33.99 7.27
C GLU A 27 12.48 33.35 8.40
N CYS A 28 12.85 32.05 8.25
CA CYS A 28 13.57 31.31 9.29
C CYS A 28 15.06 31.17 9.01
N GLN A 29 15.54 31.65 7.83
CA GLN A 29 16.93 31.59 7.38
C GLN A 29 17.54 30.16 7.25
N ALA A 30 16.70 29.13 7.36
CA ALA A 30 17.14 27.76 7.16
C ALA A 30 17.48 27.48 5.68
N TRP A 31 18.53 26.69 5.45
CA TRP A 31 18.99 26.32 4.11
C TRP A 31 18.36 25.01 3.65
N ASN A 32 18.03 24.93 2.35
CA ASN A 32 17.49 23.72 1.69
C ASN A 32 16.20 23.16 2.31
N THR A 33 15.41 24.01 2.94
CA THR A 33 14.13 23.64 3.59
C THR A 33 12.91 23.98 2.73
N VAL A 34 13.11 24.63 1.57
CA VAL A 34 12.03 25.03 0.67
C VAL A 34 11.75 23.92 -0.34
N SER A 35 10.57 23.32 -0.28
CA SER A 35 10.11 22.26 -1.17
C SER A 35 8.97 22.71 -2.09
N GLU A 36 8.90 22.12 -3.29
CA GLU A 36 7.84 22.37 -4.26
C GLU A 36 6.56 21.64 -3.88
N ILE A 37 5.45 22.37 -3.73
CA ILE A 37 4.12 21.81 -3.52
C ILE A 37 3.26 22.16 -4.75
N ARG A 38 2.72 21.15 -5.41
CA ARG A 38 1.76 21.34 -6.51
C ARG A 38 0.39 21.64 -5.97
N LEU A 39 -0.07 22.88 -6.13
CA LEU A 39 -1.44 23.26 -5.81
C LEU A 39 -2.34 22.69 -6.90
N GLY A 40 -3.01 21.58 -6.61
CA GLY A 40 -4.05 21.03 -7.48
C GLY A 40 -5.16 22.05 -7.66
N ALA A 41 -5.64 22.22 -8.89
CA ALA A 41 -6.77 23.06 -9.20
C ALA A 41 -7.96 22.71 -8.29
N SER A 42 -8.38 23.66 -7.48
CA SER A 42 -9.65 23.61 -6.75
C SER A 42 -10.77 23.37 -7.74
N GLY A 43 -11.45 22.24 -7.71
CA GLY A 43 -12.66 22.10 -8.49
C GLY A 43 -12.96 20.71 -9.05
N ARG A 44 -12.17 19.70 -8.75
CA ARG A 44 -12.61 18.31 -8.85
C ARG A 44 -12.21 17.63 -7.55
N GLN A 45 -13.18 17.39 -6.70
CA GLN A 45 -13.08 16.30 -5.74
C GLN A 45 -12.76 15.06 -6.56
N VAL A 46 -11.47 14.78 -6.72
CA VAL A 46 -11.05 13.42 -6.98
C VAL A 46 -11.44 12.72 -5.68
N ASN A 47 -12.60 12.06 -5.68
CA ASN A 47 -12.88 11.00 -4.74
C ASN A 47 -11.74 10.00 -4.96
N ARG A 48 -10.59 10.29 -4.35
CA ARG A 48 -9.66 9.24 -3.99
C ARG A 48 -10.48 8.38 -3.05
N ALA A 49 -11.03 7.33 -3.59
CA ALA A 49 -11.52 6.25 -2.76
C ALA A 49 -10.36 5.94 -1.82
N ARG A 50 -10.46 6.45 -0.60
CA ARG A 50 -9.55 6.08 0.49
C ARG A 50 -9.89 4.62 0.77
N SER A 51 -9.27 3.71 -0.01
CA SER A 51 -9.36 2.29 0.24
C SER A 51 -8.51 1.99 1.47
N GLY A 52 -9.16 2.00 2.61
CA GLY A 52 -8.56 1.67 3.90
C GLY A 52 -9.64 1.74 4.96
N PHE A 53 -9.41 1.16 6.12
CA PHE A 53 -10.33 1.18 7.25
C PHE A 53 -10.81 2.59 7.64
N ALA A 54 -9.98 3.62 7.39
CA ALA A 54 -10.33 5.01 7.63
C ALA A 54 -11.25 5.64 6.56
N ALA A 55 -11.53 4.95 5.45
CA ALA A 55 -12.30 5.52 4.33
C ALA A 55 -13.81 5.51 4.57
N ALA A 56 -14.28 4.64 5.44
CA ALA A 56 -15.70 4.51 5.79
C ALA A 56 -16.05 5.26 7.10
N ALA A 57 -15.06 5.78 7.83
CA ALA A 57 -15.32 6.50 9.06
C ALA A 57 -15.76 7.94 8.75
N ASP A 58 -16.93 8.31 9.25
CA ASP A 58 -17.32 9.70 9.40
C ASP A 58 -16.19 10.45 10.11
N ASN A 59 -15.69 11.54 9.51
CA ASN A 59 -14.66 12.41 10.12
C ASN A 59 -15.20 13.19 11.34
N THR A 60 -16.07 12.57 12.12
CA THR A 60 -16.64 13.13 13.35
C THR A 60 -15.82 12.65 14.53
N VAL A 61 -15.57 13.56 15.47
CA VAL A 61 -14.97 13.21 16.76
C VAL A 61 -16.01 12.41 17.55
N LYS A 62 -15.69 11.15 17.86
CA LYS A 62 -16.53 10.25 18.69
C LYS A 62 -15.76 9.88 19.95
N LEU A 63 -16.50 9.60 21.03
CA LEU A 63 -15.88 8.99 22.21
C LEU A 63 -15.49 7.54 21.87
N LEU A 64 -14.40 7.08 22.44
CA LEU A 64 -13.93 5.69 22.20
C LEU A 64 -14.95 4.65 22.69
N SER A 65 -15.72 4.97 23.73
CA SER A 65 -16.83 4.16 24.25
C SER A 65 -18.00 4.01 23.27
N ASP A 66 -18.14 4.95 22.33
CA ASP A 66 -19.26 4.99 21.38
C ASP A 66 -18.90 4.31 20.04
N ILE A 67 -17.72 3.68 19.99
CA ILE A 67 -17.27 2.93 18.81
C ILE A 67 -17.73 1.50 18.96
N ASP A 68 -18.60 1.07 18.07
CA ASP A 68 -18.98 -0.35 17.96
C ASP A 68 -17.77 -1.20 17.61
N LEU A 69 -17.53 -2.23 18.40
CA LEU A 69 -16.51 -3.23 18.18
C LEU A 69 -17.08 -4.38 17.36
N ASP A 70 -17.56 -4.09 16.15
CA ASP A 70 -17.94 -5.15 15.23
C ASP A 70 -16.75 -6.07 14.98
N GLU A 71 -16.97 -7.36 15.05
CA GLU A 71 -15.93 -8.35 14.74
C GLU A 71 -15.51 -8.19 13.28
N ILE A 72 -14.30 -7.66 13.08
CA ILE A 72 -13.71 -7.53 11.75
C ILE A 72 -13.41 -8.95 11.25
N PRO A 73 -14.01 -9.39 10.12
CA PRO A 73 -13.77 -10.72 9.59
C PRO A 73 -12.30 -10.89 9.26
N ARG A 74 -11.70 -11.98 9.71
CA ARG A 74 -10.32 -12.32 9.45
C ARG A 74 -10.24 -13.35 8.32
N ILE A 75 -9.22 -13.20 7.50
CA ILE A 75 -8.93 -14.08 6.38
C ILE A 75 -7.77 -14.97 6.78
N SER A 76 -7.95 -16.29 6.74
CA SER A 76 -6.87 -17.22 7.03
C SER A 76 -5.69 -17.03 6.07
N ALA A 77 -4.49 -17.02 6.61
CA ALA A 77 -3.25 -16.99 5.83
C ALA A 77 -2.87 -18.36 5.26
N GLY A 78 -3.66 -19.40 5.52
CA GLY A 78 -3.44 -20.77 5.04
C GLY A 78 -2.45 -21.59 5.89
N ALA A 79 -1.98 -21.05 7.01
CA ALA A 79 -1.11 -21.73 7.97
C ALA A 79 -1.55 -21.38 9.39
N SER A 80 -1.88 -22.39 10.20
CA SER A 80 -2.44 -22.21 11.55
C SER A 80 -1.48 -21.44 12.48
N GLU A 81 -0.20 -21.68 12.37
CA GLU A 81 0.82 -21.00 13.18
C GLU A 81 0.90 -19.51 12.81
N LEU A 82 0.77 -19.18 11.51
CA LEU A 82 0.77 -17.80 11.05
C LEU A 82 -0.53 -17.10 11.46
N ASP A 83 -1.68 -17.76 11.33
CA ASP A 83 -2.96 -17.23 11.79
C ASP A 83 -2.93 -16.95 13.28
N LEU A 84 -2.32 -17.82 14.09
CA LEU A 84 -2.16 -17.61 15.53
C LEU A 84 -1.34 -16.34 15.81
N VAL A 85 -0.20 -16.15 15.13
CA VAL A 85 0.65 -14.96 15.28
C VAL A 85 -0.09 -13.68 14.85
N LEU A 86 -0.95 -13.79 13.82
CA LEU A 86 -1.77 -12.69 13.32
C LEU A 86 -3.06 -12.46 14.15
N GLY A 87 -3.24 -13.21 15.23
CA GLY A 87 -4.42 -13.09 16.10
C GLY A 87 -5.70 -13.63 15.47
N GLY A 88 -5.60 -14.66 14.65
CA GLY A 88 -6.70 -15.35 13.99
C GLY A 88 -6.79 -15.12 12.47
N GLY A 89 -5.76 -14.52 11.86
CA GLY A 89 -5.68 -14.32 10.41
C GLY A 89 -5.48 -12.86 9.99
N LEU A 90 -5.46 -12.65 8.70
CA LEU A 90 -5.27 -11.35 8.06
C LEU A 90 -6.49 -10.45 8.26
N VAL A 91 -6.26 -9.20 8.64
CA VAL A 91 -7.31 -8.18 8.70
C VAL A 91 -7.34 -7.43 7.37
N PRO A 92 -8.49 -7.30 6.69
CA PRO A 92 -8.60 -6.52 5.47
C PRO A 92 -8.09 -5.08 5.65
N GLY A 93 -7.25 -4.61 4.73
CA GLY A 93 -6.63 -3.28 4.80
C GLY A 93 -5.43 -3.15 5.75
N SER A 94 -5.03 -4.21 6.45
CA SER A 94 -3.81 -4.19 7.27
C SER A 94 -2.55 -4.23 6.41
N CYS A 95 -1.46 -3.68 6.95
CA CYS A 95 -0.12 -3.82 6.40
C CYS A 95 0.72 -4.67 7.36
N ILE A 96 1.29 -5.77 6.84
CA ILE A 96 2.08 -6.70 7.64
C ILE A 96 3.52 -6.67 7.14
N LEU A 97 4.48 -6.44 8.06
CA LEU A 97 5.90 -6.50 7.78
C LEU A 97 6.47 -7.83 8.29
N LEU A 98 6.99 -8.64 7.37
CA LEU A 98 7.70 -9.88 7.69
C LEU A 98 9.21 -9.62 7.73
N GLY A 99 9.76 -9.45 8.94
CA GLY A 99 11.17 -9.22 9.19
C GLY A 99 11.94 -10.51 9.52
N GLY A 100 13.26 -10.49 9.35
CA GLY A 100 14.16 -11.59 9.72
C GLY A 100 15.47 -11.55 8.94
N GLU A 101 16.44 -12.36 9.36
CA GLU A 101 17.75 -12.45 8.71
C GLU A 101 17.67 -13.00 7.27
N PRO A 102 18.67 -12.72 6.42
CA PRO A 102 18.80 -13.38 5.12
C PRO A 102 18.82 -14.90 5.30
N GLY A 103 18.10 -15.63 4.42
CA GLY A 103 18.01 -17.09 4.51
C GLY A 103 16.97 -17.64 5.51
N ALA A 104 16.33 -16.82 6.35
CA ALA A 104 15.33 -17.26 7.33
C ALA A 104 14.00 -17.77 6.71
N GLY A 105 13.89 -17.86 5.38
CA GLY A 105 12.71 -18.41 4.71
C GLY A 105 11.56 -17.43 4.49
N LYS A 106 11.74 -16.12 4.71
CA LYS A 106 10.69 -15.10 4.55
C LYS A 106 9.95 -15.18 3.22
N SER A 107 10.69 -15.17 2.10
CA SER A 107 10.09 -15.22 0.75
C SER A 107 9.40 -16.56 0.47
N THR A 108 9.86 -17.64 1.10
CA THR A 108 9.23 -18.96 1.01
C THR A 108 7.91 -18.96 1.75
N LEU A 109 7.89 -18.49 2.99
CA LEU A 109 6.67 -18.38 3.79
C LEU A 109 5.63 -17.47 3.11
N LEU A 110 6.08 -16.30 2.60
CA LEU A 110 5.22 -15.38 1.86
C LEU A 110 4.60 -16.04 0.62
N LEU A 111 5.40 -16.79 -0.15
CA LEU A 111 4.93 -17.48 -1.34
C LEU A 111 3.90 -18.56 -0.98
N GLN A 112 4.16 -19.37 0.04
CA GLN A 112 3.23 -20.40 0.54
C GLN A 112 1.89 -19.78 0.96
N MET A 113 1.94 -18.72 1.76
CA MET A 113 0.77 -17.98 2.21
C MET A 113 -0.04 -17.44 1.02
N LEU A 114 0.61 -16.77 0.07
CA LEU A 114 -0.06 -16.16 -1.07
C LEU A 114 -0.63 -17.19 -2.03
N CYS A 115 0.03 -18.34 -2.24
CA CYS A 115 -0.53 -19.43 -3.02
C CYS A 115 -1.80 -20.00 -2.39
N GLN A 116 -1.83 -20.18 -1.07
CA GLN A 116 -3.02 -20.64 -0.36
C GLN A 116 -4.14 -19.59 -0.39
N LEU A 117 -3.79 -18.33 -0.13
CA LEU A 117 -4.74 -17.21 -0.16
C LEU A 117 -5.36 -17.05 -1.56
N ALA A 118 -4.58 -17.23 -2.63
CA ALA A 118 -5.02 -17.08 -4.00
C ALA A 118 -6.10 -18.08 -4.42
N THR A 119 -6.27 -19.19 -3.69
CA THR A 119 -7.35 -20.16 -3.96
C THR A 119 -8.74 -19.62 -3.67
N HIS A 120 -8.84 -18.60 -2.80
CA HIS A 120 -10.11 -18.02 -2.36
C HIS A 120 -10.22 -16.51 -2.57
N HIS A 121 -9.09 -15.82 -2.71
CA HIS A 121 -9.03 -14.38 -2.82
C HIS A 121 -8.07 -13.96 -3.94
N PRO A 122 -8.33 -12.86 -4.66
CA PRO A 122 -7.36 -12.30 -5.60
C PRO A 122 -6.07 -11.95 -4.87
N ALA A 123 -4.93 -12.49 -5.33
CA ALA A 123 -3.63 -12.23 -4.74
C ALA A 123 -2.59 -11.90 -5.82
N LEU A 124 -1.74 -10.94 -5.53
CA LEU A 124 -0.64 -10.51 -6.39
C LEU A 124 0.69 -10.58 -5.62
N TYR A 125 1.63 -11.37 -6.14
CA TYR A 125 3.01 -11.39 -5.65
C TYR A 125 3.84 -10.39 -6.45
N VAL A 126 4.39 -9.38 -5.78
CA VAL A 126 5.29 -8.42 -6.41
C VAL A 126 6.71 -8.71 -5.96
N THR A 127 7.64 -8.82 -6.90
CA THR A 127 9.07 -9.05 -6.64
C THR A 127 9.94 -8.00 -7.30
N GLY A 128 10.87 -7.41 -6.54
CA GLY A 128 11.88 -6.49 -7.05
C GLY A 128 13.28 -7.11 -7.16
N GLU A 129 13.49 -8.29 -6.59
CA GLU A 129 14.81 -8.93 -6.51
C GLU A 129 14.89 -10.22 -7.31
N GLU A 130 13.83 -11.02 -7.33
CA GLU A 130 13.79 -12.33 -7.99
C GLU A 130 13.01 -12.26 -9.31
N SER A 131 13.44 -13.04 -10.30
CA SER A 131 12.66 -13.15 -11.53
C SER A 131 11.40 -14.02 -11.33
N PRO A 132 10.34 -13.81 -12.10
CA PRO A 132 9.14 -14.65 -12.05
C PRO A 132 9.42 -16.13 -12.22
N GLN A 133 10.43 -16.48 -13.04
CA GLN A 133 10.86 -17.87 -13.27
C GLN A 133 11.45 -18.49 -11.98
N GLN A 134 12.26 -17.74 -11.23
CA GLN A 134 12.83 -18.21 -9.96
C GLN A 134 11.74 -18.47 -8.92
N VAL A 135 10.74 -17.57 -8.84
CA VAL A 135 9.60 -17.72 -7.94
C VAL A 135 8.76 -18.94 -8.36
N ALA A 136 8.48 -19.12 -9.67
CA ALA A 136 7.75 -20.28 -10.19
C ALA A 136 8.47 -21.60 -9.92
N MET A 137 9.80 -21.67 -10.10
CA MET A 137 10.60 -22.86 -9.78
C MET A 137 10.55 -23.20 -8.29
N ARG A 138 10.54 -22.18 -7.43
CA ARG A 138 10.38 -22.37 -5.97
C ARG A 138 8.99 -22.91 -5.64
N ALA A 139 7.93 -22.34 -6.22
CA ALA A 139 6.57 -22.81 -6.04
C ALA A 139 6.40 -24.27 -6.48
N ALA A 140 6.94 -24.64 -7.65
CA ALA A 140 6.90 -26.00 -8.15
C ALA A 140 7.64 -26.98 -7.23
N ARG A 141 8.82 -26.60 -6.71
CA ARG A 141 9.58 -27.43 -5.77
C ARG A 141 8.83 -27.68 -4.45
N LEU A 142 7.99 -26.74 -4.06
CA LEU A 142 7.18 -26.78 -2.84
C LEU A 142 5.78 -27.35 -3.09
N GLU A 143 5.47 -27.76 -4.32
CA GLU A 143 4.18 -28.33 -4.74
C GLU A 143 3.00 -27.42 -4.37
N LEU A 144 3.18 -26.08 -4.54
CA LEU A 144 2.17 -25.10 -4.17
C LEU A 144 1.09 -24.94 -5.25
N PRO A 145 -0.17 -24.64 -4.88
CA PRO A 145 -1.22 -24.30 -5.83
C PRO A 145 -0.94 -22.93 -6.46
N THR A 146 -0.57 -22.91 -7.74
CA THR A 146 -0.14 -21.67 -8.44
C THR A 146 -1.17 -21.11 -9.41
N ASP A 147 -2.27 -21.81 -9.66
CA ASP A 147 -3.21 -21.52 -10.76
C ASP A 147 -3.87 -20.13 -10.65
N HIS A 148 -3.98 -19.58 -9.45
CA HIS A 148 -4.67 -18.32 -9.19
C HIS A 148 -3.76 -17.19 -8.70
N LEU A 149 -2.49 -17.48 -8.35
CA LEU A 149 -1.55 -16.46 -7.90
C LEU A 149 -0.98 -15.67 -9.08
N GLN A 150 -1.19 -14.38 -9.06
CA GLN A 150 -0.60 -13.47 -10.04
C GLN A 150 0.79 -13.02 -9.57
N ILE A 151 1.72 -12.83 -10.52
CA ILE A 151 3.07 -12.35 -10.21
C ILE A 151 3.43 -11.15 -11.09
N MET A 152 4.12 -10.18 -10.50
CA MET A 152 4.64 -9.00 -11.17
C MET A 152 6.09 -8.76 -10.74
N ALA A 153 6.99 -8.58 -11.71
CA ALA A 153 8.36 -8.15 -11.45
C ALA A 153 8.43 -6.63 -11.63
N GLU A 154 8.57 -5.91 -10.53
CA GLU A 154 8.59 -4.45 -10.52
C GLU A 154 9.34 -3.92 -9.30
N THR A 155 10.15 -2.90 -9.50
CA THR A 155 10.93 -2.23 -8.44
C THR A 155 10.29 -0.92 -7.96
N SER A 156 9.37 -0.36 -8.75
CA SER A 156 8.58 0.82 -8.37
C SER A 156 7.29 0.41 -7.69
N VAL A 157 6.96 1.05 -6.56
CA VAL A 157 5.75 0.75 -5.79
C VAL A 157 4.48 1.27 -6.47
N GLU A 158 4.61 2.30 -7.30
CA GLU A 158 3.48 2.95 -7.97
C GLU A 158 2.80 2.05 -9.01
N ALA A 159 3.58 1.22 -9.70
CA ALA A 159 3.08 0.36 -10.76
C ALA A 159 2.14 -0.76 -10.22
N PRO A 160 2.50 -1.53 -9.18
CA PRO A 160 1.60 -2.51 -8.57
C PRO A 160 0.33 -1.89 -7.99
N VAL A 161 0.43 -0.71 -7.35
CA VAL A 161 -0.74 0.00 -6.81
C VAL A 161 -1.72 0.37 -7.92
N SER A 162 -1.22 0.87 -9.05
CA SER A 162 -2.05 1.19 -10.20
C SER A 162 -2.74 -0.06 -10.79
N TYR A 163 -2.02 -1.18 -10.87
CA TYR A 163 -2.54 -2.45 -11.38
C TYR A 163 -3.67 -3.01 -10.49
N THR A 164 -3.51 -3.00 -9.18
CA THR A 164 -4.54 -3.49 -8.25
C THR A 164 -5.80 -2.63 -8.28
N HIS A 165 -5.67 -1.31 -8.46
CA HIS A 165 -6.82 -0.41 -8.61
C HIS A 165 -7.61 -0.67 -9.90
N ILE A 166 -6.95 -0.94 -11.02
CA ILE A 166 -7.62 -1.21 -12.30
C ILE A 166 -8.44 -2.51 -12.18
N ARG A 167 -7.86 -3.58 -11.65
CA ARG A 167 -8.55 -4.87 -11.52
C ARG A 167 -9.67 -4.88 -10.47
N ALA A 168 -9.57 -4.10 -9.42
CA ALA A 168 -10.68 -3.97 -8.45
C ALA A 168 -11.95 -3.37 -9.08
N HIS A 169 -11.82 -2.64 -10.18
CA HIS A 169 -12.96 -2.12 -10.95
C HIS A 169 -13.53 -3.15 -11.95
N GLU A 170 -12.72 -4.07 -12.45
CA GLU A 170 -13.17 -5.08 -13.42
C GLU A 170 -13.92 -6.26 -12.77
N THR A 171 -13.75 -6.49 -11.48
CA THR A 171 -14.38 -7.60 -10.74
C THR A 171 -15.76 -7.25 -10.16
N ARG A 172 -16.28 -6.06 -10.41
CA ARG A 172 -17.66 -5.67 -10.07
C ARG A 172 -18.57 -5.84 -11.27
N ILE A 173 -18.87 -7.09 -11.62
CA ILE A 173 -20.04 -7.46 -12.45
C ILE A 173 -20.93 -8.35 -11.61
#